data_c2982eca65e4a5f060d9a60f8b48a300
#
_entry.id   c2982eca65e4a5f060d9a60f8b48a300
#
_cell.length_a   1.000
_cell.length_b   1.000
_cell.length_c   1.000
_cell.angle_alpha   90.00
_cell.angle_beta   90.00
_cell.angle_gamma   90.00
#
_symmetry.space_group_name_H-M   'P 1'
#
loop_
_entity.id
_entity.type
_entity.pdbx_description
1 polymer ?
#
loop_
_entity_poly.entity_id
_entity_poly.type
_entity_poly.pdbx_seq_one_letter_code
_entity_poly.pdbx_strand_id
1 'polypeptide(L)'
;MRINRHYLGPFLRGTLCLILAIFLFDVMGAIVKFLSAAYPAQQLSLFRNLFGLAPSLLVLFLARDWHAAGRPLKIRQWRLGLLRGGFVAVAQFCFYTALGNMAFATATTLAFAGPLLITALSVPILRHRVGIWRWSAVALGFVGVVMVMQPGRDAFGGYAILPVIAAFGYALTSVTVNLFDKSVPSALVNLYGTGGALIGAGVVVLSSGAYVTVASVDDWFWLILMGLVGGCAVLALVTAYRMTAPSSLAPFEYVGIPISFAIGWVIFNEAPFERLWPGALLIVAGGLLIVWRQHHNARHKVDP
;
A
#
# COMPACT_ATOMS: atom_id res chain seq x y z
N MET A 1 24.80 27.51 -4.47
CA MET A 1 23.49 26.81 -4.35
C MET A 1 23.50 26.03 -3.03
N ARG A 2 23.11 26.65 -1.91
CA ARG A 2 23.04 25.97 -0.61
C ARG A 2 21.67 25.28 -0.50
N ILE A 3 21.60 24.02 -0.90
CA ILE A 3 20.45 23.16 -0.62
C ILE A 3 20.35 23.03 0.90
N ASN A 4 19.24 23.51 1.45
CA ASN A 4 19.04 23.60 2.90
C ASN A 4 19.04 22.17 3.49
N ARG A 5 20.16 21.75 4.10
CA ARG A 5 20.40 20.39 4.63
C ARG A 5 19.32 19.92 5.63
N HIS A 6 18.58 20.86 6.23
CA HIS A 6 17.49 20.55 7.15
C HIS A 6 16.23 19.94 6.47
N TYR A 7 15.97 20.25 5.19
CA TYR A 7 14.81 19.69 4.46
C TYR A 7 15.11 18.37 3.76
N LEU A 8 16.36 18.14 3.35
CA LEU A 8 16.78 16.89 2.71
C LEU A 8 16.70 15.68 3.65
N GLY A 9 16.96 15.87 4.95
CA GLY A 9 16.96 14.80 5.92
C GLY A 9 15.59 14.08 6.05
N PRO A 10 14.47 14.76 6.30
CA PRO A 10 13.15 14.14 6.43
C PRO A 10 12.65 13.54 5.11
N PHE A 11 12.84 14.22 3.98
CA PHE A 11 12.45 13.73 2.66
C PHE A 11 13.21 12.45 2.29
N LEU A 12 14.53 12.45 2.43
CA LEU A 12 15.35 11.26 2.13
C LEU A 12 14.97 10.08 3.01
N ARG A 13 14.78 10.32 4.33
CA ARG A 13 14.35 9.28 5.27
C ARG A 13 12.96 8.75 4.91
N GLY A 14 12.01 9.64 4.57
CA GLY A 14 10.68 9.25 4.11
C GLY A 14 10.72 8.40 2.83
N THR A 15 11.55 8.77 1.86
CA THR A 15 11.74 8.03 0.61
C THR A 15 12.36 6.65 0.87
N LEU A 16 13.38 6.56 1.72
CA LEU A 16 14.01 5.27 2.09
C LEU A 16 13.03 4.36 2.83
N CYS A 17 12.24 4.90 3.77
CA CYS A 17 11.18 4.14 4.44
C CYS A 17 10.12 3.64 3.45
N LEU A 18 9.77 4.44 2.43
CA LEU A 18 8.82 4.03 1.40
C LEU A 18 9.38 2.91 0.53
N ILE A 19 10.63 3.04 0.05
CA ILE A 19 11.26 1.99 -0.78
C ILE A 19 11.34 0.67 0.00
N LEU A 20 11.73 0.74 1.28
CA LEU A 20 11.73 -0.43 2.16
C LEU A 20 10.32 -1.01 2.30
N ALA A 21 9.29 -0.17 2.49
CA ALA A 21 7.91 -0.62 2.59
C ALA A 21 7.46 -1.35 1.33
N ILE A 22 7.77 -0.81 0.14
CA ILE A 22 7.43 -1.41 -1.15
C ILE A 22 8.08 -2.79 -1.29
N PHE A 23 9.37 -2.88 -1.06
CA PHE A 23 10.09 -4.16 -1.10
C PHE A 23 9.46 -5.20 -0.16
N LEU A 24 9.16 -4.81 1.08
CA LEU A 24 8.51 -5.69 2.05
C LEU A 24 7.08 -6.07 1.63
N PHE A 25 6.33 -5.17 0.98
CA PHE A 25 5.01 -5.50 0.44
C PHE A 25 5.08 -6.49 -0.71
N ASP A 26 6.07 -6.36 -1.59
CA ASP A 26 6.26 -7.31 -2.70
C ASP A 26 6.66 -8.70 -2.18
N VAL A 27 7.56 -8.77 -1.20
CA VAL A 27 7.91 -10.03 -0.50
C VAL A 27 6.68 -10.64 0.18
N MET A 28 5.93 -9.84 0.93
CA MET A 28 4.67 -10.29 1.56
C MET A 28 3.67 -10.77 0.52
N GLY A 29 3.51 -10.04 -0.58
CA GLY A 29 2.61 -10.40 -1.68
C GLY A 29 2.98 -11.73 -2.32
N ALA A 30 4.27 -12.03 -2.47
CA ALA A 30 4.76 -13.33 -2.94
C ALA A 30 4.37 -14.46 -1.97
N ILE A 31 4.53 -14.25 -0.66
CA ILE A 31 4.10 -15.23 0.34
C ILE A 31 2.58 -15.43 0.31
N VAL A 32 1.79 -14.34 0.17
CA VAL A 32 0.33 -14.42 0.01
C VAL A 32 -0.04 -15.27 -1.22
N LYS A 33 0.60 -15.01 -2.37
CA LYS A 33 0.35 -15.77 -3.59
C LYS A 33 0.69 -17.25 -3.41
N PHE A 34 1.82 -17.56 -2.79
CA PHE A 34 2.20 -18.93 -2.49
C PHE A 34 1.16 -19.63 -1.60
N LEU A 35 0.72 -19.00 -0.52
CA LEU A 35 -0.26 -19.55 0.41
C LEU A 35 -1.69 -19.57 -0.13
N SER A 36 -2.02 -18.78 -1.15
CA SER A 36 -3.36 -18.69 -1.74
C SER A 36 -3.79 -19.96 -2.45
N ALA A 37 -2.85 -20.88 -2.74
CA ALA A 37 -3.15 -22.21 -3.25
C ALA A 37 -3.83 -23.11 -2.21
N ALA A 38 -3.59 -22.89 -0.91
CA ALA A 38 -4.11 -23.72 0.17
C ALA A 38 -5.13 -22.99 1.07
N TYR A 39 -5.04 -21.65 1.17
CA TYR A 39 -5.81 -20.87 2.13
C TYR A 39 -6.61 -19.74 1.45
N PRO A 40 -7.89 -19.54 1.86
CA PRO A 40 -8.73 -18.47 1.30
C PRO A 40 -8.22 -17.08 1.68
N ALA A 41 -8.44 -16.10 0.79
CA ALA A 41 -7.94 -14.73 0.92
C ALA A 41 -8.31 -14.04 2.25
N GLN A 42 -9.52 -14.27 2.77
CA GLN A 42 -9.97 -13.72 4.04
C GLN A 42 -9.19 -14.29 5.24
N GLN A 43 -8.84 -15.58 5.20
CA GLN A 43 -8.00 -16.21 6.23
C GLN A 43 -6.57 -15.70 6.17
N LEU A 44 -6.00 -15.55 4.98
CA LEU A 44 -4.68 -14.91 4.82
C LEU A 44 -4.68 -13.48 5.35
N SER A 45 -5.73 -12.70 5.06
CA SER A 45 -5.88 -11.35 5.61
C SER A 45 -5.96 -11.36 7.13
N LEU A 46 -6.70 -12.32 7.73
CA LEU A 46 -6.81 -12.47 9.18
C LEU A 46 -5.43 -12.70 9.82
N PHE A 47 -4.68 -13.70 9.38
CA PHE A 47 -3.36 -14.03 9.94
C PHE A 47 -2.33 -12.93 9.66
N ARG A 48 -2.38 -12.33 8.46
CA ARG A 48 -1.52 -11.19 8.13
C ARG A 48 -1.72 -10.03 9.11
N ASN A 49 -2.96 -9.68 9.44
CA ASN A 49 -3.23 -8.60 10.38
C ASN A 49 -2.93 -9.00 11.82
N LEU A 50 -3.22 -10.23 12.22
CA LEU A 50 -2.92 -10.75 13.55
C LEU A 50 -1.42 -10.64 13.88
N PHE A 51 -0.56 -11.25 13.05
CA PHE A 51 0.88 -11.20 13.26
C PHE A 51 1.48 -9.85 12.88
N GLY A 52 0.82 -9.09 12.01
CA GLY A 52 1.21 -7.73 11.61
C GLY A 52 1.08 -6.67 12.71
N LEU A 53 0.39 -6.97 13.83
CA LEU A 53 0.37 -6.11 15.01
C LEU A 53 1.72 -6.10 15.74
N ALA A 54 2.46 -7.22 15.70
CA ALA A 54 3.67 -7.41 16.50
C ALA A 54 4.76 -6.34 16.25
N PRO A 55 5.11 -5.96 15.01
CA PRO A 55 6.11 -4.91 14.77
C PRO A 55 5.73 -3.56 15.40
N SER A 56 4.45 -3.17 15.30
CA SER A 56 3.98 -1.89 15.88
C SER A 56 3.95 -1.93 17.39
N LEU A 57 3.56 -3.06 17.99
CA LEU A 57 3.62 -3.26 19.44
C LEU A 57 5.07 -3.18 19.92
N LEU A 58 5.99 -3.86 19.24
CA LEU A 58 7.41 -3.83 19.60
C LEU A 58 7.97 -2.41 19.56
N VAL A 59 7.69 -1.64 18.49
CA VAL A 59 8.15 -0.25 18.36
C VAL A 59 7.57 0.63 19.48
N LEU A 60 6.30 0.44 19.85
CA LEU A 60 5.70 1.19 20.96
C LEU A 60 6.34 0.81 22.30
N PHE A 61 6.57 -0.48 22.55
CA PHE A 61 7.22 -0.93 23.77
C PHE A 61 8.67 -0.45 23.89
N LEU A 62 9.35 -0.18 22.79
CA LEU A 62 10.70 0.38 22.79
C LEU A 62 10.72 1.91 22.82
N ALA A 63 9.59 2.59 22.56
CA ALA A 63 9.50 4.04 22.49
C ALA A 63 9.51 4.70 23.87
N ARG A 64 10.64 5.30 24.25
CA ARG A 64 10.81 6.00 25.56
C ARG A 64 9.80 7.13 25.75
N ASP A 65 9.55 7.92 24.72
CA ASP A 65 8.61 9.05 24.77
C ASP A 65 7.17 8.59 25.05
N TRP A 66 6.78 7.43 24.51
CA TRP A 66 5.46 6.86 24.78
C TRP A 66 5.34 6.38 26.25
N HIS A 67 6.41 5.85 26.82
CA HIS A 67 6.45 5.48 28.24
C HIS A 67 6.38 6.71 29.13
N ALA A 68 7.14 7.76 28.80
CA ALA A 68 7.15 9.01 29.55
C ALA A 68 5.78 9.72 29.51
N ALA A 69 5.01 9.55 28.44
CA ALA A 69 3.65 10.06 28.31
C ALA A 69 2.58 9.20 29.02
N GLY A 70 2.94 8.19 29.81
CA GLY A 70 1.99 7.33 30.52
C GLY A 70 1.36 6.23 29.66
N ARG A 71 1.97 5.90 28.52
CA ARG A 71 1.54 4.81 27.60
C ARG A 71 0.11 4.98 27.07
N PRO A 72 -0.31 6.13 26.55
CA PRO A 72 -1.67 6.34 26.09
C PRO A 72 -1.97 5.44 24.90
N LEU A 73 -2.92 4.52 25.05
CA LEU A 73 -3.45 3.72 23.94
C LEU A 73 -4.63 4.42 23.27
N LYS A 74 -5.41 5.19 24.02
CA LYS A 74 -6.58 5.90 23.49
C LYS A 74 -6.15 7.14 22.74
N ILE A 75 -6.54 7.24 21.46
CA ILE A 75 -6.31 8.41 20.61
C ILE A 75 -7.65 9.11 20.32
N ARG A 76 -7.60 10.42 20.11
CA ARG A 76 -8.80 11.21 19.79
C ARG A 76 -9.50 10.72 18.52
N GLN A 77 -8.73 10.37 17.51
CA GLN A 77 -9.22 9.91 16.20
C GLN A 77 -9.37 8.38 16.09
N TRP A 78 -9.68 7.67 17.17
CA TRP A 78 -9.80 6.21 17.16
C TRP A 78 -10.80 5.68 16.13
N ARG A 79 -11.94 6.41 15.92
CA ARG A 79 -12.94 6.05 14.90
C ARG A 79 -12.34 6.08 13.48
N LEU A 80 -11.55 7.12 13.17
CA LEU A 80 -10.84 7.22 11.90
C LEU A 80 -9.85 6.06 11.74
N GLY A 81 -9.14 5.69 12.80
CA GLY A 81 -8.22 4.55 12.80
C GLY A 81 -8.91 3.24 12.45
N LEU A 82 -10.05 2.95 13.10
CA LEU A 82 -10.84 1.74 12.82
C LEU A 82 -11.47 1.77 11.42
N LEU A 83 -12.01 2.91 10.98
CA LEU A 83 -12.56 3.06 9.63
C LEU A 83 -11.50 2.78 8.56
N ARG A 84 -10.29 3.31 8.74
CA ARG A 84 -9.15 3.00 7.87
C ARG A 84 -8.85 1.50 7.84
N GLY A 85 -8.92 0.84 8.99
CA GLY A 85 -8.81 -0.61 9.08
C GLY A 85 -9.86 -1.35 8.25
N GLY A 86 -11.11 -0.87 8.25
CA GLY A 86 -12.18 -1.40 7.39
C GLY A 86 -11.83 -1.28 5.91
N PHE A 87 -11.32 -0.12 5.46
CA PHE A 87 -10.85 0.03 4.06
C PHE A 87 -9.69 -0.92 3.75
N VAL A 88 -8.77 -1.14 4.68
CA VAL A 88 -7.69 -2.11 4.51
C VAL A 88 -8.22 -3.53 4.41
N ALA A 89 -9.20 -3.93 5.23
CA ALA A 89 -9.77 -5.27 5.19
C ALA A 89 -10.40 -5.59 3.81
N VAL A 90 -11.19 -4.65 3.28
CA VAL A 90 -11.78 -4.77 1.93
C VAL A 90 -10.68 -4.81 0.86
N ALA A 91 -9.71 -3.91 0.95
CA ALA A 91 -8.61 -3.86 -0.01
C ALA A 91 -7.77 -5.15 -0.01
N GLN A 92 -7.45 -5.67 1.17
CA GLN A 92 -6.71 -6.94 1.30
C GLN A 92 -7.51 -8.11 0.75
N PHE A 93 -8.79 -8.21 1.07
CA PHE A 93 -9.65 -9.27 0.53
C PHE A 93 -9.64 -9.25 -1.01
N CYS A 94 -9.85 -8.08 -1.62
CA CYS A 94 -9.82 -7.93 -3.06
C CYS A 94 -8.44 -8.27 -3.64
N PHE A 95 -7.37 -7.75 -3.07
CA PHE A 95 -6.03 -7.94 -3.60
C PHE A 95 -5.54 -9.39 -3.46
N TYR A 96 -5.80 -10.03 -2.32
CA TYR A 96 -5.38 -11.41 -2.08
C TYR A 96 -6.19 -12.40 -2.93
N THR A 97 -7.48 -12.12 -3.14
CA THR A 97 -8.28 -12.87 -4.11
C THR A 97 -7.72 -12.72 -5.53
N ALA A 98 -7.27 -11.53 -5.91
CA ALA A 98 -6.63 -11.32 -7.21
C ALA A 98 -5.31 -12.09 -7.32
N LEU A 99 -4.45 -12.04 -6.30
CA LEU A 99 -3.17 -12.77 -6.29
C LEU A 99 -3.33 -14.28 -6.45
N GLY A 100 -4.40 -14.85 -5.91
CA GLY A 100 -4.71 -16.28 -6.07
C GLY A 100 -5.25 -16.67 -7.44
N ASN A 101 -5.75 -15.70 -8.23
CA ASN A 101 -6.48 -15.98 -9.47
C ASN A 101 -5.84 -15.36 -10.73
N MET A 102 -4.73 -14.63 -10.60
CA MET A 102 -4.06 -14.00 -11.72
C MET A 102 -2.53 -13.92 -11.50
N ALA A 103 -1.79 -13.61 -12.57
CA ALA A 103 -0.33 -13.47 -12.49
C ALA A 103 0.07 -12.36 -11.51
N PHE A 104 1.11 -12.62 -10.71
CA PHE A 104 1.61 -11.70 -9.66
C PHE A 104 1.92 -10.31 -10.23
N ALA A 105 2.70 -10.26 -11.33
CA ALA A 105 3.07 -9.02 -11.98
C ALA A 105 1.86 -8.24 -12.54
N THR A 106 0.80 -8.94 -13.00
CA THR A 106 -0.42 -8.28 -13.49
C THR A 106 -1.23 -7.69 -12.34
N ALA A 107 -1.44 -8.45 -11.26
CA ALA A 107 -2.18 -7.99 -10.07
C ALA A 107 -1.49 -6.77 -9.43
N THR A 108 -0.16 -6.83 -9.26
CA THR A 108 0.63 -5.73 -8.70
C THR A 108 0.66 -4.51 -9.62
N THR A 109 0.79 -4.69 -10.94
CA THR A 109 0.75 -3.58 -11.90
C THR A 109 -0.58 -2.83 -11.83
N LEU A 110 -1.71 -3.52 -11.74
CA LEU A 110 -3.01 -2.89 -11.57
C LEU A 110 -3.13 -2.14 -10.23
N ALA A 111 -2.55 -2.68 -9.16
CA ALA A 111 -2.52 -2.01 -7.87
C ALA A 111 -1.68 -0.72 -7.89
N PHE A 112 -0.73 -0.56 -8.82
CA PHE A 112 -0.01 0.70 -9.04
C PHE A 112 -0.88 1.84 -9.63
N ALA A 113 -2.17 1.64 -9.82
CA ALA A 113 -3.14 2.73 -9.88
C ALA A 113 -3.21 3.53 -8.54
N GLY A 114 -2.71 2.97 -7.43
CA GLY A 114 -2.69 3.58 -6.11
C GLY A 114 -2.14 5.01 -6.08
N PRO A 115 -0.92 5.30 -6.58
CA PRO A 115 -0.36 6.65 -6.61
C PRO A 115 -1.23 7.68 -7.34
N LEU A 116 -1.90 7.27 -8.40
CA LEU A 116 -2.84 8.13 -9.15
C LEU A 116 -4.07 8.44 -8.29
N LEU A 117 -4.61 7.42 -7.63
CA LEU A 117 -5.75 7.53 -6.73
C LEU A 117 -5.39 8.35 -5.47
N ILE A 118 -4.19 8.20 -4.90
CA ILE A 118 -3.67 9.04 -3.81
C ILE A 118 -3.69 10.51 -4.24
N THR A 119 -3.22 10.81 -5.44
CA THR A 119 -3.22 12.18 -5.97
C THR A 119 -4.64 12.71 -6.13
N ALA A 120 -5.54 11.95 -6.74
CA ALA A 120 -6.93 12.32 -6.95
C ALA A 120 -7.68 12.53 -5.61
N LEU A 121 -7.54 11.61 -4.66
CA LEU A 121 -8.20 11.66 -3.35
C LEU A 121 -7.63 12.75 -2.43
N SER A 122 -6.38 13.17 -2.64
CA SER A 122 -5.79 14.28 -1.88
C SER A 122 -6.53 15.61 -2.11
N VAL A 123 -7.23 15.78 -3.24
CA VAL A 123 -8.01 17.00 -3.54
C VAL A 123 -9.21 17.15 -2.59
N PRO A 124 -10.17 16.22 -2.55
CA PRO A 124 -11.34 16.36 -1.71
C PRO A 124 -11.04 16.17 -0.22
N ILE A 125 -10.09 15.30 0.14
CA ILE A 125 -9.83 14.92 1.55
C ILE A 125 -8.89 15.91 2.23
N LEU A 126 -7.78 16.30 1.59
CA LEU A 126 -6.79 17.22 2.15
C LEU A 126 -6.97 18.65 1.63
N ARG A 127 -7.97 18.90 0.76
CA ARG A 127 -8.22 20.20 0.12
C ARG A 127 -7.01 20.77 -0.62
N HIS A 128 -6.16 19.88 -1.13
CA HIS A 128 -5.02 20.28 -1.94
C HIS A 128 -5.49 20.73 -3.32
N ARG A 129 -5.05 21.91 -3.78
CA ARG A 129 -5.30 22.35 -5.16
C ARG A 129 -4.41 21.55 -6.10
N VAL A 130 -5.03 20.78 -6.99
CA VAL A 130 -4.34 19.99 -8.01
C VAL A 130 -4.50 20.69 -9.35
N GLY A 131 -3.39 21.09 -9.98
CA GLY A 131 -3.39 21.72 -11.28
C GLY A 131 -3.68 20.72 -12.42
N ILE A 132 -3.98 21.27 -13.61
CA ILE A 132 -4.35 20.49 -14.80
C ILE A 132 -3.31 19.41 -15.15
N TRP A 133 -2.03 19.68 -14.97
CA TRP A 133 -0.95 18.72 -15.22
C TRP A 133 -1.03 17.44 -14.38
N ARG A 134 -1.46 17.55 -13.13
CA ARG A 134 -1.65 16.38 -12.27
C ARG A 134 -2.86 15.58 -12.72
N TRP A 135 -3.94 16.26 -13.14
CA TRP A 135 -5.11 15.59 -13.69
C TRP A 135 -4.80 14.89 -15.01
N SER A 136 -4.00 15.51 -15.90
CA SER A 136 -3.54 14.85 -17.14
C SER A 136 -2.71 13.61 -16.84
N ALA A 137 -1.83 13.67 -15.83
CA ALA A 137 -1.04 12.51 -15.39
C ALA A 137 -1.92 11.39 -14.83
N VAL A 138 -2.94 11.73 -14.01
CA VAL A 138 -3.94 10.77 -13.51
C VAL A 138 -4.68 10.13 -14.68
N ALA A 139 -5.16 10.91 -15.63
CA ALA A 139 -5.87 10.40 -16.82
C ALA A 139 -4.99 9.46 -17.66
N LEU A 140 -3.72 9.85 -17.91
CA LEU A 140 -2.76 9.02 -18.64
C LEU A 140 -2.52 7.67 -17.95
N GLY A 141 -2.31 7.69 -16.62
CA GLY A 141 -2.12 6.48 -15.85
C GLY A 141 -3.37 5.59 -15.83
N PHE A 142 -4.56 6.18 -15.75
CA PHE A 142 -5.82 5.42 -15.86
C PHE A 142 -6.00 4.75 -17.22
N VAL A 143 -5.63 5.41 -18.33
CA VAL A 143 -5.58 4.77 -19.65
C VAL A 143 -4.66 3.56 -19.61
N GLY A 144 -3.49 3.68 -18.99
CA GLY A 144 -2.57 2.55 -18.79
C GLY A 144 -3.20 1.39 -18.00
N VAL A 145 -3.93 1.69 -16.92
CA VAL A 145 -4.66 0.67 -16.14
C VAL A 145 -5.70 -0.05 -17.01
N VAL A 146 -6.51 0.68 -17.78
CA VAL A 146 -7.50 0.09 -18.69
C VAL A 146 -6.84 -0.79 -19.75
N MET A 147 -5.68 -0.38 -20.27
CA MET A 147 -4.92 -1.19 -21.24
C MET A 147 -4.38 -2.49 -20.64
N VAL A 148 -3.91 -2.49 -19.38
CA VAL A 148 -3.48 -3.71 -18.69
C VAL A 148 -4.68 -4.60 -18.35
N MET A 149 -5.80 -3.99 -17.95
CA MET A 149 -7.03 -4.73 -17.66
C MET A 149 -7.61 -5.43 -18.89
N GLN A 150 -7.49 -4.85 -20.08
CA GLN A 150 -8.05 -5.37 -21.34
C GLN A 150 -9.53 -5.77 -21.23
N PRO A 151 -10.45 -4.88 -20.80
CA PRO A 151 -11.85 -5.22 -20.65
C PRO A 151 -12.44 -5.67 -22.01
N GLY A 152 -13.25 -6.73 -21.98
CA GLY A 152 -13.92 -7.26 -23.19
C GLY A 152 -13.17 -8.34 -23.96
N ARG A 153 -11.98 -8.76 -23.52
CA ARG A 153 -11.31 -9.97 -24.05
C ARG A 153 -11.68 -11.18 -23.18
N ASP A 154 -11.70 -12.38 -23.76
CA ASP A 154 -12.02 -13.64 -23.05
C ASP A 154 -11.06 -13.92 -21.88
N ALA A 155 -9.87 -13.32 -21.90
CA ALA A 155 -8.91 -13.35 -20.79
C ALA A 155 -9.22 -12.33 -19.65
N PHE A 156 -10.27 -11.50 -19.77
CA PHE A 156 -10.78 -10.65 -18.72
C PHE A 156 -11.58 -11.50 -17.72
N GLY A 157 -10.88 -12.28 -16.93
CA GLY A 157 -11.48 -12.82 -15.72
C GLY A 157 -11.91 -11.64 -14.84
N GLY A 158 -13.14 -11.66 -14.31
CA GLY A 158 -13.70 -10.59 -13.46
C GLY A 158 -12.80 -10.17 -12.27
N TYR A 159 -11.70 -10.90 -12.05
CA TYR A 159 -10.70 -10.63 -11.04
C TYR A 159 -9.84 -9.38 -11.29
N ALA A 160 -9.72 -8.90 -12.54
CA ALA A 160 -8.86 -7.73 -12.86
C ALA A 160 -9.35 -6.41 -12.24
N ILE A 161 -10.63 -6.31 -11.88
CA ILE A 161 -11.17 -5.15 -11.15
C ILE A 161 -10.73 -5.13 -9.68
N LEU A 162 -10.44 -6.28 -9.08
CA LEU A 162 -10.15 -6.40 -7.66
C LEU A 162 -8.89 -5.65 -7.23
N PRO A 163 -7.74 -5.70 -7.94
CA PRO A 163 -6.58 -4.90 -7.60
C PRO A 163 -6.84 -3.38 -7.68
N VAL A 164 -7.72 -2.94 -8.56
CA VAL A 164 -8.09 -1.52 -8.69
C VAL A 164 -8.95 -1.08 -7.49
N ILE A 165 -9.91 -1.90 -7.07
CA ILE A 165 -10.69 -1.68 -5.84
C ILE A 165 -9.74 -1.65 -4.63
N ALA A 166 -8.79 -2.57 -4.57
CA ALA A 166 -7.79 -2.61 -3.51
C ALA A 166 -6.94 -1.33 -3.50
N ALA A 167 -6.47 -0.89 -4.67
CA ALA A 167 -5.70 0.35 -4.82
C ALA A 167 -6.48 1.58 -4.31
N PHE A 168 -7.80 1.65 -4.56
CA PHE A 168 -8.65 2.71 -4.03
C PHE A 168 -8.71 2.68 -2.50
N GLY A 169 -8.94 1.52 -1.89
CA GLY A 169 -8.94 1.35 -0.44
C GLY A 169 -7.60 1.71 0.21
N TYR A 170 -6.48 1.27 -0.38
CA TYR A 170 -5.15 1.65 0.08
C TYR A 170 -4.85 3.13 -0.09
N ALA A 171 -5.29 3.75 -1.19
CA ALA A 171 -5.15 5.18 -1.41
C ALA A 171 -5.93 6.00 -0.37
N LEU A 172 -7.16 5.59 -0.01
CA LEU A 172 -7.92 6.20 1.08
C LEU A 172 -7.15 6.16 2.40
N THR A 173 -6.54 5.02 2.74
CA THR A 173 -5.76 4.91 3.97
C THR A 173 -4.49 5.76 3.93
N SER A 174 -3.82 5.84 2.79
CA SER A 174 -2.61 6.65 2.60
C SER A 174 -2.88 8.14 2.74
N VAL A 175 -3.98 8.64 2.17
CA VAL A 175 -4.35 10.05 2.26
C VAL A 175 -4.83 10.41 3.67
N THR A 176 -5.67 9.57 4.28
CA THR A 176 -6.28 9.86 5.58
C THR A 176 -5.29 9.75 6.76
N VAL A 177 -4.10 9.19 6.57
CA VAL A 177 -3.06 9.16 7.63
C VAL A 177 -2.65 10.56 8.05
N ASN A 178 -2.74 11.55 7.18
CA ASN A 178 -2.41 12.94 7.48
C ASN A 178 -3.47 13.69 8.31
N LEU A 179 -4.63 13.06 8.53
CA LEU A 179 -5.68 13.61 9.39
C LEU A 179 -5.45 13.30 10.87
N PHE A 180 -4.45 12.46 11.21
CA PHE A 180 -4.08 12.20 12.59
C PHE A 180 -3.19 13.31 13.16
N ASP A 181 -3.36 13.57 14.45
CA ASP A 181 -2.51 14.51 15.16
C ASP A 181 -1.04 14.07 15.08
N LYS A 182 -0.14 15.03 14.83
CA LYS A 182 1.29 14.75 14.69
C LYS A 182 1.93 14.19 15.98
N SER A 183 1.34 14.50 17.14
CA SER A 183 1.77 13.99 18.46
C SER A 183 1.53 12.49 18.64
N VAL A 184 0.59 11.89 17.88
CA VAL A 184 0.30 10.45 17.98
C VAL A 184 1.43 9.65 17.30
N PRO A 185 2.06 8.66 17.96
CA PRO A 185 3.11 7.83 17.35
C PRO A 185 2.60 7.09 16.10
N SER A 186 3.44 6.97 15.05
CA SER A 186 3.09 6.25 13.81
C SER A 186 2.71 4.78 14.08
N ALA A 187 3.40 4.16 15.03
CA ALA A 187 3.10 2.78 15.44
C ALA A 187 1.69 2.65 16.04
N LEU A 188 1.23 3.66 16.81
CA LEU A 188 -0.12 3.65 17.37
C LEU A 188 -1.20 3.86 16.28
N VAL A 189 -0.95 4.75 15.31
CA VAL A 189 -1.82 4.92 14.13
C VAL A 189 -1.92 3.60 13.34
N ASN A 190 -0.79 2.90 13.18
CA ASN A 190 -0.75 1.61 12.50
C ASN A 190 -1.50 0.53 13.30
N LEU A 191 -1.37 0.49 14.64
CA LEU A 191 -2.12 -0.44 15.48
C LEU A 191 -3.64 -0.32 15.31
N TYR A 192 -4.17 0.89 15.28
CA TYR A 192 -5.60 1.11 15.04
C TYR A 192 -6.03 0.65 13.64
N GLY A 193 -5.22 0.94 12.61
CA GLY A 193 -5.50 0.52 11.24
C GLY A 193 -5.45 -1.00 11.08
N THR A 194 -4.36 -1.62 11.57
CA THR A 194 -4.18 -3.08 11.49
C THR A 194 -5.18 -3.81 12.39
N GLY A 195 -5.48 -3.27 13.58
CA GLY A 195 -6.51 -3.82 14.47
C GLY A 195 -7.91 -3.76 13.85
N GLY A 196 -8.26 -2.64 13.22
CA GLY A 196 -9.52 -2.52 12.47
C GLY A 196 -9.58 -3.49 11.28
N ALA A 197 -8.46 -3.68 10.57
CA ALA A 197 -8.37 -4.65 9.47
C ALA A 197 -8.48 -6.11 9.99
N LEU A 198 -7.91 -6.40 11.15
CA LEU A 198 -8.04 -7.70 11.81
C LEU A 198 -9.51 -7.99 12.16
N ILE A 199 -10.22 -7.02 12.75
CA ILE A 199 -11.64 -7.15 13.06
C ILE A 199 -12.45 -7.37 11.78
N GLY A 200 -12.20 -6.57 10.73
CA GLY A 200 -12.87 -6.71 9.44
C GLY A 200 -12.64 -8.09 8.79
N ALA A 201 -11.39 -8.55 8.75
CA ALA A 201 -11.04 -9.87 8.24
C ALA A 201 -11.69 -11.00 9.08
N GLY A 202 -11.69 -10.85 10.41
CA GLY A 202 -12.35 -11.78 11.31
C GLY A 202 -13.86 -11.91 11.06
N VAL A 203 -14.54 -10.77 10.88
CA VAL A 203 -15.98 -10.76 10.53
C VAL A 203 -16.22 -11.49 9.20
N VAL A 204 -15.38 -11.24 8.18
CA VAL A 204 -15.52 -11.91 6.88
C VAL A 204 -15.28 -13.43 6.99
N VAL A 205 -14.26 -13.85 7.74
CA VAL A 205 -13.98 -15.29 7.96
C VAL A 205 -15.16 -15.97 8.68
N LEU A 206 -15.67 -15.35 9.75
CA LEU A 206 -16.78 -15.91 10.53
C LEU A 206 -18.10 -15.95 9.72
N SER A 207 -18.38 -14.93 8.92
CA SER A 207 -19.60 -14.85 8.12
C SER A 207 -19.59 -15.75 6.89
N SER A 208 -18.40 -15.98 6.28
CA SER A 208 -18.27 -16.83 5.10
C SER A 208 -18.11 -18.33 5.44
N GLY A 209 -17.76 -18.66 6.69
CA GLY A 209 -17.40 -20.03 7.09
C GLY A 209 -16.16 -20.58 6.37
N ALA A 210 -15.48 -19.75 5.58
CA ALA A 210 -14.34 -20.16 4.76
C ALA A 210 -13.06 -20.12 5.60
N TYR A 211 -12.88 -21.13 6.44
CA TYR A 211 -11.68 -21.33 7.24
C TYR A 211 -11.12 -22.74 7.00
N VAL A 212 -9.85 -22.82 6.67
CA VAL A 212 -9.11 -24.07 6.51
C VAL A 212 -8.16 -24.24 7.69
N THR A 213 -8.24 -25.41 8.35
CA THR A 213 -7.36 -25.69 9.49
C THR A 213 -5.91 -25.75 9.04
N VAL A 214 -5.03 -25.02 9.72
CA VAL A 214 -3.60 -25.03 9.46
C VAL A 214 -2.99 -26.25 10.15
N ALA A 215 -2.63 -27.27 9.35
CA ALA A 215 -2.14 -28.54 9.87
C ALA A 215 -0.60 -28.62 9.82
N SER A 216 0.06 -27.93 8.92
CA SER A 216 1.52 -27.97 8.72
C SER A 216 2.24 -26.91 9.58
N VAL A 217 3.38 -27.31 10.16
CA VAL A 217 4.28 -26.38 10.87
C VAL A 217 4.91 -25.39 9.87
N ASP A 218 5.18 -25.85 8.64
CA ASP A 218 5.73 -24.99 7.60
C ASP A 218 4.74 -23.90 7.18
N ASP A 219 3.44 -24.20 7.13
CA ASP A 219 2.42 -23.22 6.83
C ASP A 219 2.33 -22.16 7.95
N TRP A 220 2.46 -22.56 9.21
CA TRP A 220 2.52 -21.62 10.33
C TRP A 220 3.71 -20.69 10.21
N PHE A 221 4.88 -21.20 9.81
CA PHE A 221 6.06 -20.37 9.57
C PHE A 221 5.78 -19.30 8.51
N TRP A 222 5.22 -19.67 7.36
CA TRP A 222 4.90 -18.75 6.29
C TRP A 222 3.80 -17.75 6.66
N LEU A 223 2.77 -18.15 7.39
CA LEU A 223 1.70 -17.27 7.89
C LEU A 223 2.23 -16.23 8.87
N ILE A 224 3.10 -16.63 9.81
CA ILE A 224 3.74 -15.73 10.76
C ILE A 224 4.67 -14.75 10.01
N LEU A 225 5.52 -15.26 9.13
CA LEU A 225 6.46 -14.47 8.34
C LEU A 225 5.71 -13.43 7.49
N MET A 226 4.65 -13.85 6.80
CA MET A 226 3.76 -12.96 6.03
C MET A 226 3.24 -11.81 6.89
N GLY A 227 2.76 -12.11 8.09
CA GLY A 227 2.23 -11.11 9.00
C GLY A 227 3.30 -10.15 9.51
N LEU A 228 4.45 -10.66 9.92
CA LEU A 228 5.57 -9.84 10.40
C LEU A 228 6.11 -8.92 9.32
N VAL A 229 6.39 -9.47 8.13
CA VAL A 229 6.87 -8.69 6.97
C VAL A 229 5.84 -7.64 6.59
N GLY A 230 4.57 -8.01 6.48
CA GLY A 230 3.49 -7.08 6.18
C GLY A 230 3.30 -5.99 7.25
N GLY A 231 3.44 -6.34 8.52
CA GLY A 231 3.39 -5.39 9.63
C GLY A 231 4.54 -4.37 9.59
N CYS A 232 5.77 -4.82 9.32
CA CYS A 232 6.92 -3.96 9.09
C CYS A 232 6.71 -3.05 7.88
N ALA A 233 6.16 -3.59 6.77
CA ALA A 233 5.88 -2.83 5.56
C ALA A 233 4.91 -1.68 5.83
N VAL A 234 3.77 -1.94 6.48
CA VAL A 234 2.78 -0.89 6.78
C VAL A 234 3.33 0.13 7.77
N LEU A 235 4.10 -0.31 8.78
CA LEU A 235 4.72 0.60 9.74
C LEU A 235 5.72 1.54 9.05
N ALA A 236 6.55 1.02 8.14
CA ALA A 236 7.46 1.80 7.32
C ALA A 236 6.69 2.79 6.41
N LEU A 237 5.61 2.35 5.76
CA LEU A 237 4.76 3.18 4.91
C LEU A 237 4.09 4.32 5.68
N VAL A 238 3.46 4.02 6.82
CA VAL A 238 2.84 5.03 7.70
C VAL A 238 3.87 6.03 8.17
N THR A 239 5.07 5.58 8.52
CA THR A 239 6.17 6.44 8.94
C THR A 239 6.61 7.35 7.80
N ALA A 240 6.79 6.81 6.59
CA ALA A 240 7.15 7.57 5.39
C ALA A 240 6.14 8.69 5.10
N TYR A 241 4.84 8.38 5.07
CA TYR A 241 3.78 9.35 4.79
C TYR A 241 3.55 10.38 5.90
N ARG A 242 4.01 10.10 7.12
CA ARG A 242 4.01 11.08 8.21
C ARG A 242 5.22 12.00 8.21
N MET A 243 6.35 11.53 7.65
CA MET A 243 7.55 12.36 7.46
C MET A 243 7.42 13.27 6.25
N THR A 244 6.73 12.82 5.19
CA THR A 244 6.66 13.51 3.91
C THR A 244 5.25 13.37 3.32
N ALA A 245 4.77 14.42 2.67
CA ALA A 245 3.44 14.40 2.04
C ALA A 245 3.30 13.22 1.04
N PRO A 246 2.22 12.43 1.10
CA PRO A 246 2.02 11.27 0.24
C PRO A 246 2.16 11.60 -1.25
N SER A 247 1.63 12.76 -1.68
CA SER A 247 1.74 13.21 -3.07
C SER A 247 3.18 13.45 -3.55
N SER A 248 4.13 13.68 -2.63
CA SER A 248 5.55 13.85 -2.94
C SER A 248 6.29 12.51 -3.01
N LEU A 249 5.78 11.50 -2.32
CA LEU A 249 6.36 10.16 -2.28
C LEU A 249 5.75 9.22 -3.33
N ALA A 250 4.51 9.46 -3.76
CA ALA A 250 3.77 8.62 -4.70
C ALA A 250 4.57 8.19 -5.96
N PRO A 251 5.42 9.04 -6.56
CA PRO A 251 6.22 8.62 -7.69
C PRO A 251 7.23 7.51 -7.40
N PHE A 252 7.73 7.45 -6.16
CA PHE A 252 8.70 6.42 -5.76
C PHE A 252 8.04 5.05 -5.56
N GLU A 253 6.70 5.00 -5.47
CA GLU A 253 5.95 3.74 -5.42
C GLU A 253 6.13 2.92 -6.71
N TYR A 254 6.37 3.57 -7.85
CA TYR A 254 6.61 2.87 -9.12
C TYR A 254 7.89 2.03 -9.14
N VAL A 255 8.80 2.19 -8.17
CA VAL A 255 9.96 1.29 -7.98
C VAL A 255 9.50 -0.15 -7.70
N GLY A 256 8.29 -0.34 -7.18
CA GLY A 256 7.73 -1.67 -6.98
C GLY A 256 7.45 -2.43 -8.30
N ILE A 257 7.20 -1.75 -9.43
CA ILE A 257 6.92 -2.43 -10.70
C ILE A 257 8.07 -3.36 -11.13
N PRO A 258 9.33 -2.88 -11.25
CA PRO A 258 10.43 -3.80 -11.57
C PRO A 258 10.67 -4.87 -10.50
N ILE A 259 10.43 -4.57 -9.22
CA ILE A 259 10.58 -5.54 -8.13
C ILE A 259 9.54 -6.65 -8.26
N SER A 260 8.26 -6.28 -8.38
CA SER A 260 7.17 -7.26 -8.52
C SER A 260 7.27 -8.08 -9.80
N PHE A 261 7.77 -7.47 -10.89
CA PHE A 261 8.05 -8.19 -12.13
C PHE A 261 9.16 -9.23 -11.93
N ALA A 262 10.28 -8.85 -11.30
CA ALA A 262 11.38 -9.75 -11.00
C ALA A 262 10.93 -10.92 -10.11
N ILE A 263 10.11 -10.65 -9.08
CA ILE A 263 9.53 -11.68 -8.21
C ILE A 263 8.61 -12.61 -9.00
N GLY A 264 7.72 -12.07 -9.84
CA GLY A 264 6.82 -12.86 -10.68
C GLY A 264 7.57 -13.80 -11.61
N TRP A 265 8.63 -13.29 -12.24
CA TRP A 265 9.46 -14.06 -13.15
C TRP A 265 10.29 -15.12 -12.43
N VAL A 266 11.04 -14.72 -11.39
CA VAL A 266 12.02 -15.63 -10.75
C VAL A 266 11.33 -16.66 -9.85
N ILE A 267 10.29 -16.27 -9.09
CA ILE A 267 9.65 -17.16 -8.10
C ILE A 267 8.50 -17.94 -8.71
N PHE A 268 7.67 -17.30 -9.56
CA PHE A 268 6.46 -17.92 -10.10
C PHE A 268 6.57 -18.34 -11.56
N ASN A 269 7.73 -18.10 -12.20
CA ASN A 269 7.95 -18.33 -13.63
C ASN A 269 6.88 -17.64 -14.52
N GLU A 270 6.41 -16.47 -14.08
CA GLU A 270 5.38 -15.68 -14.74
C GLU A 270 6.01 -14.42 -15.35
N ALA A 271 6.02 -14.33 -16.68
CA ALA A 271 6.53 -13.16 -17.42
C ALA A 271 5.47 -12.63 -18.40
N PRO A 272 4.39 -11.97 -17.91
CA PRO A 272 3.27 -11.55 -18.75
C PRO A 272 3.59 -10.26 -19.54
N PHE A 273 4.71 -10.22 -20.28
CA PHE A 273 5.16 -9.04 -21.04
C PHE A 273 4.09 -8.50 -21.99
N GLU A 274 3.44 -9.39 -22.75
CA GLU A 274 2.43 -9.00 -23.75
C GLU A 274 1.21 -8.32 -23.11
N ARG A 275 0.83 -8.73 -21.90
CA ARG A 275 -0.31 -8.14 -21.18
C ARG A 275 0.03 -6.82 -20.51
N LEU A 276 1.27 -6.66 -20.07
CA LEU A 276 1.70 -5.46 -19.37
C LEU A 276 2.01 -4.32 -20.34
N TRP A 277 2.51 -4.64 -21.52
CA TRP A 277 2.87 -3.67 -22.53
C TRP A 277 1.68 -3.30 -23.42
N PRO A 278 1.43 -2.03 -23.76
CA PRO A 278 2.13 -0.80 -23.32
C PRO A 278 1.54 -0.14 -22.06
N GLY A 279 0.52 -0.74 -21.45
CA GLY A 279 -0.23 -0.13 -20.35
C GLY A 279 0.63 0.18 -19.12
N ALA A 280 1.54 -0.72 -18.73
CA ALA A 280 2.48 -0.48 -17.61
C ALA A 280 3.36 0.76 -17.85
N LEU A 281 3.80 0.97 -19.10
CA LEU A 281 4.56 2.16 -19.47
C LEU A 281 3.76 3.44 -19.24
N LEU A 282 2.47 3.45 -19.58
CA LEU A 282 1.61 4.62 -19.37
C LEU A 282 1.36 4.90 -17.89
N ILE A 283 1.23 3.87 -17.07
CA ILE A 283 1.11 4.01 -15.60
C ILE A 283 2.37 4.70 -15.05
N VAL A 284 3.56 4.18 -15.42
CA VAL A 284 4.84 4.76 -15.00
C VAL A 284 5.01 6.20 -15.53
N ALA A 285 4.69 6.43 -16.81
CA ALA A 285 4.79 7.76 -17.41
C ALA A 285 3.87 8.77 -16.72
N GLY A 286 2.64 8.38 -16.36
CA GLY A 286 1.72 9.20 -15.57
C GLY A 286 2.32 9.59 -14.22
N GLY A 287 2.94 8.63 -13.52
CA GLY A 287 3.64 8.89 -12.27
C GLY A 287 4.84 9.82 -12.44
N LEU A 288 5.72 9.55 -13.39
CA LEU A 288 6.89 10.39 -13.66
C LEU A 288 6.51 11.82 -14.07
N LEU A 289 5.40 12.01 -14.77
CA LEU A 289 4.88 13.35 -15.11
C LEU A 289 4.53 14.16 -13.84
N ILE A 290 3.97 13.51 -12.83
CA ILE A 290 3.69 14.14 -11.51
C ILE A 290 4.99 14.59 -10.85
N VAL A 291 6.03 13.73 -10.83
CA VAL A 291 7.36 14.06 -10.27
C VAL A 291 7.98 15.24 -10.97
N TRP A 292 8.08 15.13 -12.29
CA TRP A 292 8.74 16.16 -13.11
C TRP A 292 8.14 17.52 -12.85
N ARG A 293 6.81 17.61 -12.81
CA ARG A 293 6.13 18.88 -12.55
C ARG A 293 6.30 19.39 -11.13
N GLN A 294 6.39 18.51 -10.13
CA GLN A 294 6.68 18.94 -8.74
C GLN A 294 8.06 19.57 -8.65
N HIS A 295 9.07 18.96 -9.27
CA HIS A 295 10.43 19.52 -9.32
C HIS A 295 10.49 20.84 -10.08
N HIS A 296 9.77 20.95 -11.22
CA HIS A 296 9.74 22.18 -12.00
C HIS A 296 9.12 23.35 -11.23
N ASN A 297 7.98 23.13 -10.56
CA ASN A 297 7.32 24.15 -9.75
C ASN A 297 8.10 24.53 -8.49
N ALA A 298 8.89 23.62 -7.93
CA ALA A 298 9.75 23.93 -6.79
C ALA A 298 10.90 24.87 -7.18
N ARG A 299 11.45 24.74 -8.39
CA ARG A 299 12.50 25.64 -8.92
C ARG A 299 11.98 27.04 -9.16
N HIS A 300 10.77 27.20 -9.73
CA HIS A 300 10.18 28.53 -9.99
C HIS A 300 9.67 29.28 -8.75
N LYS A 301 9.60 28.64 -7.59
CA LYS A 301 9.27 29.32 -6.33
C LYS A 301 10.51 29.86 -5.59
N VAL A 302 11.71 29.57 -6.09
CA VAL A 302 13.00 29.98 -5.49
C VAL A 302 13.59 31.21 -6.18
N ASP A 303 13.11 31.56 -7.38
CA ASP A 303 13.47 32.82 -8.06
C ASP A 303 12.34 33.85 -7.80
N PRO A 304 12.63 34.91 -6.99
CA PRO A 304 11.69 36.02 -6.78
C PRO A 304 11.62 36.94 -8.00
#